data_625858fa552b5ca4d700102558543774
#
_entry.id   625858fa552b5ca4d700102558543774
#
_cell.length_a   1.000
_cell.length_b   1.000
_cell.length_c   1.000
_cell.angle_alpha   90.00
_cell.angle_beta   90.00
_cell.angle_gamma   90.00
#
_symmetry.space_group_name_H-M   'P 1'
#
loop_
_entity.id
_entity.type
_entity.pdbx_description
1 polymer ?
#
loop_
_entity_poly.entity_id
_entity_poly.type
_entity_poly.pdbx_seq_one_letter_code
_entity_poly.pdbx_strand_id
1 'polypeptide(L)'
;MNKPQTIRLRNEIEALNVLFYEGGMSRADLARRLGLNRSSIGNIVGSLIAQSLVDEGGDAIRPADEGRTGRPGIMVKLSDDGAFFLGLEIGIDRLTAVLIDLSANIVGHRTVAFECVTADPKDVVARAAALASETVPAKYVARLRGACLTLPALMDTTGVVRNAPMLGWRDVPITRMLQDCLPFPVEVATENDANAFAIGESYIAGNATQPPTLYLNIENGVGGAIVIGGHLFRGAHGFAGEFGHLSVSVPQRQVRRGSSGELETLIGKDAVLDLYMEFGGKRDLDHLLRALAARDHIALKTAAVWADALSYGLAQVVKFFDPALIVLGGSVAPIYSYVAAQVDEYLASALVQGVPKPHIEVSARGGEGAAYGAACLMHQRLFSSGVEASAAMGS
;
A
#
# COMPACT_ATOMS: atom_id res chain seq x y z
N MET A 1 -8.98 16.69 26.67
CA MET A 1 -8.44 17.92 26.08
C MET A 1 -9.46 19.04 26.16
N ASN A 2 -9.01 20.30 26.43
CA ASN A 2 -9.89 21.46 26.36
C ASN A 2 -10.36 21.72 24.92
N LYS A 3 -11.65 22.06 24.72
CA LYS A 3 -12.24 22.37 23.38
C LYS A 3 -11.35 23.23 22.47
N PRO A 4 -10.66 24.32 22.95
CA PRO A 4 -9.79 25.14 22.08
C PRO A 4 -8.55 24.40 21.56
N GLN A 5 -7.95 23.50 22.34
CA GLN A 5 -6.77 22.73 21.95
C GLN A 5 -7.13 21.69 20.87
N THR A 6 -8.30 21.08 21.00
CA THR A 6 -8.81 20.11 19.99
C THR A 6 -9.08 20.79 18.64
N ILE A 7 -9.69 21.99 18.66
CA ILE A 7 -9.94 22.77 17.44
C ILE A 7 -8.63 23.19 16.76
N ARG A 8 -7.63 23.60 17.55
CA ARG A 8 -6.32 23.99 17.00
C ARG A 8 -5.62 22.80 16.34
N LEU A 9 -5.57 21.67 17.01
CA LEU A 9 -4.96 20.45 16.47
C LEU A 9 -5.65 20.01 15.17
N ARG A 10 -6.99 20.04 15.14
CA ARG A 10 -7.74 19.75 13.94
C ARG A 10 -7.37 20.69 12.77
N ASN A 11 -7.29 21.98 13.01
CA ASN A 11 -6.93 22.95 11.98
C ASN A 11 -5.46 22.78 11.52
N GLU A 12 -4.54 22.39 12.39
CA GLU A 12 -3.16 22.06 12.02
C GLU A 12 -3.13 20.85 11.10
N ILE A 13 -3.88 19.79 11.40
CA ILE A 13 -4.02 18.60 10.58
C ILE A 13 -4.67 18.92 9.22
N GLU A 14 -5.73 19.72 9.21
CA GLU A 14 -6.38 20.17 7.96
C GLU A 14 -5.41 20.98 7.08
N ALA A 15 -4.55 21.82 7.70
CA ALA A 15 -3.52 22.57 6.96
C ALA A 15 -2.47 21.64 6.35
N LEU A 16 -2.00 20.64 7.10
CA LEU A 16 -1.07 19.63 6.57
C LEU A 16 -1.69 18.84 5.41
N ASN A 17 -2.96 18.41 5.54
CA ASN A 17 -3.67 17.71 4.46
C ASN A 17 -3.78 18.56 3.19
N VAL A 18 -4.16 19.82 3.31
CA VAL A 18 -4.22 20.73 2.15
C VAL A 18 -2.85 20.85 1.48
N LEU A 19 -1.79 21.04 2.27
CA LEU A 19 -0.43 21.16 1.72
C LEU A 19 0.07 19.85 1.11
N PHE A 20 -0.34 18.71 1.63
CA PHE A 20 0.02 17.39 1.10
C PHE A 20 -0.64 17.12 -0.25
N TYR A 21 -1.96 17.32 -0.36
CA TYR A 21 -2.70 16.96 -1.57
C TYR A 21 -2.68 18.05 -2.65
N GLU A 22 -2.61 19.31 -2.26
CA GLU A 22 -2.70 20.45 -3.19
C GLU A 22 -1.34 21.14 -3.43
N GLY A 23 -0.32 20.75 -2.66
CA GLY A 23 1.02 21.33 -2.75
C GLY A 23 1.19 22.65 -2.02
N GLY A 24 2.38 23.24 -2.15
CA GLY A 24 2.71 24.51 -1.50
C GLY A 24 1.86 25.67 -2.02
N MET A 25 1.45 26.57 -1.10
CA MET A 25 0.64 27.74 -1.43
C MET A 25 0.90 28.93 -0.50
N SER A 26 0.36 30.11 -0.79
CA SER A 26 0.49 31.26 0.11
C SER A 26 -0.35 31.10 1.39
N ARG A 27 0.06 31.75 2.49
CA ARG A 27 -0.77 31.81 3.73
C ARG A 27 -2.19 32.30 3.46
N ALA A 28 -2.37 33.21 2.51
CA ALA A 28 -3.68 33.76 2.15
C ALA A 28 -4.56 32.72 1.43
N ASP A 29 -3.97 31.90 0.56
CA ASP A 29 -4.66 30.82 -0.12
C ASP A 29 -5.01 29.70 0.84
N LEU A 30 -4.08 29.32 1.72
CA LEU A 30 -4.31 28.32 2.77
C LEU A 30 -5.43 28.78 3.72
N ALA A 31 -5.45 30.08 4.12
CA ALA A 31 -6.52 30.63 4.95
C ALA A 31 -7.88 30.55 4.25
N ARG A 32 -7.92 30.85 2.94
CA ARG A 32 -9.15 30.79 2.13
C ARG A 32 -9.64 29.35 2.00
N ARG A 33 -8.71 28.41 1.78
CA ARG A 33 -9.02 27.00 1.62
C ARG A 33 -9.63 26.39 2.88
N LEU A 34 -9.13 26.80 4.05
CA LEU A 34 -9.57 26.34 5.37
C LEU A 34 -10.73 27.16 5.96
N GLY A 35 -11.17 28.24 5.29
CA GLY A 35 -12.19 29.13 5.84
C GLY A 35 -11.75 29.88 7.12
N LEU A 36 -10.43 30.13 7.29
CA LEU A 36 -9.85 30.74 8.48
C LEU A 36 -9.45 32.18 8.23
N ASN A 37 -9.41 32.98 9.32
CA ASN A 37 -8.91 34.34 9.24
C ASN A 37 -7.35 34.38 9.26
N ARG A 38 -6.79 35.54 8.90
CA ARG A 38 -5.33 35.76 8.77
C ARG A 38 -4.56 35.52 10.08
N SER A 39 -5.14 35.82 11.22
CA SER A 39 -4.50 35.62 12.53
C SER A 39 -4.43 34.12 12.86
N SER A 40 -5.53 33.40 12.65
CA SER A 40 -5.59 31.94 12.91
C SER A 40 -4.61 31.17 12.05
N ILE A 41 -4.54 31.45 10.74
CA ILE A 41 -3.59 30.76 9.88
C ILE A 41 -2.14 31.12 10.21
N GLY A 42 -1.86 32.38 10.64
CA GLY A 42 -0.55 32.79 11.12
C GLY A 42 -0.07 31.96 12.31
N ASN A 43 -0.96 31.70 13.27
CA ASN A 43 -0.66 30.87 14.44
C ASN A 43 -0.48 29.39 14.08
N ILE A 44 -1.29 28.84 13.16
CA ILE A 44 -1.20 27.47 12.67
C ILE A 44 0.14 27.26 11.97
N VAL A 45 0.44 28.06 10.96
CA VAL A 45 1.70 27.97 10.20
C VAL A 45 2.91 28.15 11.13
N GLY A 46 2.87 29.13 12.05
CA GLY A 46 3.92 29.32 13.03
C GLY A 46 4.14 28.10 13.94
N SER A 47 3.05 27.43 14.34
CA SER A 47 3.13 26.20 15.12
C SER A 47 3.73 25.03 14.31
N LEU A 48 3.32 24.86 13.05
CA LEU A 48 3.83 23.82 12.17
C LEU A 48 5.31 24.03 11.81
N ILE A 49 5.75 25.28 11.63
CA ILE A 49 7.17 25.64 11.44
C ILE A 49 7.98 25.27 12.71
N ALA A 50 7.46 25.61 13.91
CA ALA A 50 8.12 25.27 15.17
C ALA A 50 8.26 23.75 15.38
N GLN A 51 7.36 22.95 14.77
CA GLN A 51 7.42 21.50 14.75
C GLN A 51 8.27 20.95 13.58
N SER A 52 8.82 21.81 12.74
CA SER A 52 9.58 21.48 11.52
C SER A 52 8.77 20.71 10.48
N LEU A 53 7.43 20.78 10.51
CA LEU A 53 6.54 20.09 9.55
C LEU A 53 6.27 20.90 8.30
N VAL A 54 6.51 22.23 8.36
CA VAL A 54 6.24 23.16 7.26
C VAL A 54 7.40 24.13 7.13
N ASP A 55 7.79 24.38 5.90
CA ASP A 55 8.75 25.41 5.54
C ASP A 55 8.05 26.62 4.93
N GLU A 56 8.63 27.80 5.16
CA GLU A 56 8.17 29.04 4.56
C GLU A 56 9.32 29.71 3.82
N GLY A 57 9.17 29.91 2.51
CA GLY A 57 10.19 30.53 1.67
C GLY A 57 9.85 30.46 0.19
N GLY A 58 10.54 31.27 -0.62
CA GLY A 58 10.27 31.40 -2.05
C GLY A 58 8.99 32.18 -2.36
N ASP A 59 8.82 32.51 -3.63
CA ASP A 59 7.60 33.16 -4.13
C ASP A 59 6.55 32.09 -4.48
N ALA A 60 5.33 32.24 -3.98
CA ALA A 60 4.22 31.37 -4.38
C ALA A 60 3.95 31.53 -5.87
N ILE A 61 3.99 30.41 -6.62
CA ILE A 61 3.64 30.39 -8.05
C ILE A 61 2.18 30.76 -8.18
N ARG A 62 1.89 31.87 -8.90
CA ARG A 62 0.53 32.26 -9.24
C ARG A 62 0.13 31.59 -10.54
N PRO A 63 -1.08 31.01 -10.62
CA PRO A 63 -1.65 30.68 -11.92
C PRO A 63 -1.72 31.95 -12.79
N ALA A 64 -1.38 31.84 -14.07
CA ALA A 64 -1.22 32.94 -15.01
C ALA A 64 -2.50 33.78 -15.25
N ASP A 65 -3.66 33.32 -14.77
CA ASP A 65 -4.98 33.93 -15.08
C ASP A 65 -5.59 34.80 -13.97
N GLU A 66 -5.00 34.99 -12.81
CA GLU A 66 -5.53 35.88 -11.80
C GLU A 66 -4.87 37.26 -11.91
N GLY A 67 -5.53 38.18 -12.61
CA GLY A 67 -5.16 39.61 -12.81
C GLY A 67 -5.08 40.45 -11.52
N ARG A 68 -4.59 39.89 -10.41
CA ARG A 68 -4.36 40.57 -9.15
C ARG A 68 -2.96 41.16 -9.07
N THR A 69 -2.86 42.48 -9.14
CA THR A 69 -1.66 43.25 -8.83
C THR A 69 -1.33 43.21 -7.33
N GLY A 70 -0.17 42.67 -6.98
CA GLY A 70 0.36 42.64 -5.61
C GLY A 70 1.65 41.79 -5.54
N ARG A 71 2.46 42.04 -4.49
CA ARG A 71 3.67 41.26 -4.22
C ARG A 71 3.31 39.77 -4.09
N PRO A 72 4.05 38.82 -4.73
CA PRO A 72 3.85 37.40 -4.51
C PRO A 72 3.86 37.07 -3.02
N GLY A 73 2.92 36.21 -2.59
CA GLY A 73 2.90 35.73 -1.22
C GLY A 73 4.07 34.79 -0.96
N ILE A 74 4.58 34.76 0.27
CA ILE A 74 5.58 33.77 0.70
C ILE A 74 4.91 32.39 0.63
N MET A 75 5.57 31.44 0.00
CA MET A 75 5.08 30.07 -0.14
C MET A 75 5.22 29.32 1.20
N VAL A 76 4.16 28.62 1.56
CA VAL A 76 4.11 27.65 2.67
C VAL A 76 4.02 26.27 2.04
N LYS A 77 4.91 25.35 2.40
CA LYS A 77 4.93 23.96 1.89
C LYS A 77 5.31 22.98 2.99
N LEU A 78 5.02 21.70 2.79
CA LEU A 78 5.54 20.67 3.68
C LEU A 78 7.08 20.69 3.69
N SER A 79 7.66 20.43 4.86
CA SER A 79 9.09 20.22 5.01
C SER A 79 9.39 18.75 4.79
N ASP A 80 9.98 18.40 3.65
CA ASP A 80 10.24 16.99 3.29
C ASP A 80 10.99 16.26 4.42
N ASP A 81 11.97 16.93 5.02
CA ASP A 81 12.75 16.41 6.16
C ASP A 81 12.03 16.51 7.53
N GLY A 82 10.80 16.98 7.60
CA GLY A 82 10.09 17.27 8.86
C GLY A 82 9.72 16.05 9.67
N ALA A 83 9.38 14.95 9.00
CA ALA A 83 9.04 13.68 9.61
C ALA A 83 9.35 12.54 8.66
N PHE A 84 9.60 11.35 9.23
CA PHE A 84 9.87 10.12 8.50
C PHE A 84 9.01 8.99 9.04
N PHE A 85 8.68 8.03 8.17
CA PHE A 85 7.86 6.88 8.50
C PHE A 85 8.48 5.63 7.88
N LEU A 86 8.57 4.57 8.68
CA LEU A 86 9.20 3.32 8.30
C LEU A 86 8.14 2.25 8.03
N GLY A 87 8.18 1.65 6.86
CA GLY A 87 7.45 0.44 6.53
C GLY A 87 8.40 -0.74 6.44
N LEU A 88 8.00 -1.84 7.03
CA LEU A 88 8.70 -3.11 7.00
C LEU A 88 7.77 -4.18 6.42
N GLU A 89 8.31 -5.10 5.63
CA GLU A 89 7.57 -6.25 5.12
C GLU A 89 8.33 -7.54 5.43
N ILE A 90 7.63 -8.51 6.01
CA ILE A 90 8.06 -9.90 6.08
C ILE A 90 7.37 -10.64 4.94
N GLY A 91 8.12 -10.93 3.89
CA GLY A 91 7.70 -11.82 2.80
C GLY A 91 8.00 -13.28 3.14
N ILE A 92 7.95 -14.14 2.14
CA ILE A 92 8.25 -15.57 2.28
C ILE A 92 9.75 -15.82 2.22
N ASP A 93 10.41 -15.21 1.25
CA ASP A 93 11.83 -15.41 0.91
C ASP A 93 12.67 -14.12 1.07
N ARG A 94 12.10 -13.05 1.61
CA ARG A 94 12.74 -11.73 1.74
C ARG A 94 12.15 -10.89 2.86
N LEU A 95 12.95 -9.92 3.30
CA LEU A 95 12.51 -8.80 4.13
C LEU A 95 12.73 -7.50 3.36
N THR A 96 11.77 -6.59 3.40
CA THR A 96 11.84 -5.28 2.75
C THR A 96 11.63 -4.17 3.77
N ALA A 97 12.42 -3.09 3.67
CA ALA A 97 12.24 -1.88 4.44
C ALA A 97 12.16 -0.66 3.52
N VAL A 98 11.17 0.18 3.73
CA VAL A 98 10.95 1.44 3.00
C VAL A 98 10.83 2.57 4.01
N LEU A 99 11.62 3.63 3.81
CA LEU A 99 11.53 4.87 4.58
C LEU A 99 10.96 5.95 3.68
N ILE A 100 9.89 6.60 4.12
CA ILE A 100 9.31 7.74 3.42
C ILE A 100 9.46 9.03 4.24
N ASP A 101 9.48 10.16 3.53
CA ASP A 101 9.46 11.51 4.08
C ASP A 101 8.03 12.03 4.33
N LEU A 102 7.90 13.29 4.76
CA LEU A 102 6.61 13.93 5.02
C LEU A 102 5.79 14.21 3.76
N SER A 103 6.40 14.17 2.58
CA SER A 103 5.72 14.25 1.28
C SER A 103 5.43 12.87 0.69
N ALA A 104 5.62 11.80 1.49
CA ALA A 104 5.46 10.40 1.11
C ALA A 104 6.41 9.92 -0.02
N ASN A 105 7.51 10.62 -0.27
CA ASN A 105 8.55 10.15 -1.18
C ASN A 105 9.42 9.11 -0.50
N ILE A 106 9.84 8.09 -1.24
CA ILE A 106 10.79 7.09 -0.74
C ILE A 106 12.18 7.74 -0.65
N VAL A 107 12.73 7.80 0.56
CA VAL A 107 14.07 8.35 0.87
C VAL A 107 15.05 7.28 1.33
N GLY A 108 14.58 6.07 1.57
CA GLY A 108 15.39 4.90 1.87
C GLY A 108 14.66 3.62 1.51
N HIS A 109 15.40 2.68 0.93
CA HIS A 109 14.86 1.38 0.55
C HIS A 109 15.93 0.30 0.64
N ARG A 110 15.58 -0.84 1.20
CA ARG A 110 16.41 -2.05 1.23
C ARG A 110 15.55 -3.30 1.18
N THR A 111 16.00 -4.27 0.38
CA THR A 111 15.47 -5.63 0.39
C THR A 111 16.62 -6.60 0.61
N VAL A 112 16.40 -7.59 1.46
CA VAL A 112 17.37 -8.67 1.73
C VAL A 112 16.69 -10.01 1.59
N ALA A 113 17.36 -10.96 0.98
CA ALA A 113 16.92 -12.36 0.97
C ALA A 113 16.98 -12.91 2.38
N PHE A 114 15.90 -13.52 2.83
CA PHE A 114 15.78 -14.16 4.12
C PHE A 114 14.68 -15.22 4.07
N GLU A 115 15.02 -16.45 4.38
CA GLU A 115 14.04 -17.54 4.41
C GLU A 115 13.17 -17.40 5.66
N CYS A 116 11.92 -17.00 5.48
CA CYS A 116 10.98 -16.77 6.57
C CYS A 116 10.08 -17.98 6.84
N VAL A 117 9.95 -18.91 5.89
CA VAL A 117 9.13 -20.11 6.03
C VAL A 117 9.69 -20.99 7.14
N THR A 118 8.86 -21.35 8.10
CA THR A 118 9.23 -22.16 9.29
C THR A 118 10.34 -21.57 10.17
N ALA A 119 10.83 -20.36 9.90
CA ALA A 119 11.78 -19.67 10.75
C ALA A 119 11.13 -19.26 12.09
N ASP A 120 11.94 -19.21 13.16
CA ASP A 120 11.44 -18.67 14.44
C ASP A 120 11.04 -17.19 14.26
N PRO A 121 9.82 -16.81 14.63
CA PRO A 121 9.38 -15.42 14.55
C PRO A 121 10.35 -14.42 15.20
N LYS A 122 11.09 -14.83 16.25
CA LYS A 122 12.07 -13.99 16.93
C LYS A 122 13.26 -13.65 16.03
N ASP A 123 13.74 -14.62 15.27
CA ASP A 123 14.88 -14.44 14.37
C ASP A 123 14.49 -13.55 13.19
N VAL A 124 13.29 -13.76 12.64
CA VAL A 124 12.75 -12.94 11.56
C VAL A 124 12.56 -11.49 12.01
N VAL A 125 11.95 -11.26 13.18
CA VAL A 125 11.74 -9.93 13.73
C VAL A 125 13.08 -9.26 14.07
N ALA A 126 14.04 -9.97 14.64
CA ALA A 126 15.36 -9.42 14.91
C ALA A 126 16.07 -8.99 13.62
N ARG A 127 15.96 -9.79 12.55
CA ARG A 127 16.52 -9.42 11.22
C ARG A 127 15.79 -8.23 10.61
N ALA A 128 14.46 -8.16 10.73
CA ALA A 128 13.67 -7.00 10.29
C ALA A 128 14.06 -5.72 11.04
N ALA A 129 14.28 -5.78 12.36
CA ALA A 129 14.76 -4.66 13.17
C ALA A 129 16.19 -4.22 12.78
N ALA A 130 17.07 -5.17 12.45
CA ALA A 130 18.39 -4.86 11.92
C ALA A 130 18.29 -4.14 10.55
N LEU A 131 17.42 -4.64 9.66
CA LEU A 131 17.17 -4.02 8.36
C LEU A 131 16.61 -2.60 8.50
N ALA A 132 15.74 -2.37 9.49
CA ALA A 132 15.25 -1.03 9.84
C ALA A 132 16.41 -0.09 10.19
N SER A 133 17.37 -0.55 11.01
CA SER A 133 18.56 0.23 11.40
C SER A 133 19.47 0.53 10.20
N GLU A 134 19.59 -0.41 9.27
CA GLU A 134 20.36 -0.25 8.04
C GLU A 134 19.70 0.73 7.06
N THR A 135 18.37 0.89 7.14
CA THR A 135 17.56 1.70 6.21
C THR A 135 17.36 3.12 6.72
N VAL A 136 17.26 3.33 8.04
CA VAL A 136 17.05 4.65 8.66
C VAL A 136 18.39 5.32 8.95
N PRO A 137 18.78 6.38 8.21
CA PRO A 137 20.00 7.14 8.51
C PRO A 137 19.94 7.75 9.92
N ALA A 138 21.07 7.79 10.64
CA ALA A 138 21.15 8.32 11.99
C ALA A 138 20.60 9.75 12.13
N LYS A 139 20.78 10.60 11.11
CA LYS A 139 20.27 11.98 11.07
C LYS A 139 18.74 12.07 11.05
N TYR A 140 18.03 10.99 10.69
CA TYR A 140 16.56 10.95 10.58
C TYR A 140 15.89 10.36 11.84
N VAL A 141 16.62 9.64 12.68
CA VAL A 141 16.07 8.93 13.86
C VAL A 141 15.25 9.85 14.76
N ALA A 142 15.72 11.07 15.05
CA ALA A 142 14.99 12.01 15.88
C ALA A 142 13.67 12.52 15.28
N ARG A 143 13.48 12.34 13.98
CA ARG A 143 12.27 12.74 13.21
C ARG A 143 11.46 11.54 12.72
N LEU A 144 11.87 10.33 13.05
CA LEU A 144 11.08 9.13 12.79
C LEU A 144 9.84 9.16 13.68
N ARG A 145 8.64 9.07 13.10
CA ARG A 145 7.35 9.21 13.79
C ARG A 145 6.64 7.90 14.04
N GLY A 146 6.98 6.87 13.29
CA GLY A 146 6.37 5.55 13.47
C GLY A 146 6.97 4.51 12.55
N ALA A 147 6.72 3.24 12.88
CA ALA A 147 7.05 2.09 12.08
C ALA A 147 5.83 1.18 11.94
N CYS A 148 5.62 0.63 10.76
CA CYS A 148 4.60 -0.40 10.54
C CYS A 148 5.23 -1.62 9.90
N LEU A 149 4.89 -2.80 10.43
CA LEU A 149 5.27 -4.09 9.87
C LEU A 149 4.08 -4.70 9.15
N THR A 150 4.32 -5.20 7.95
CA THR A 150 3.33 -5.94 7.19
C THR A 150 3.81 -7.35 6.85
N LEU A 151 2.86 -8.28 6.74
CA LEU A 151 3.13 -9.68 6.45
C LEU A 151 1.86 -10.40 5.95
N PRO A 152 2.00 -11.53 5.20
CA PRO A 152 0.87 -12.31 4.73
C PRO A 152 0.28 -13.13 5.89
N ALA A 153 -0.59 -12.49 6.69
CA ALA A 153 -1.15 -13.10 7.90
C ALA A 153 -2.54 -12.55 8.22
N LEU A 154 -3.34 -13.37 8.85
CA LEU A 154 -4.55 -12.96 9.55
C LEU A 154 -4.17 -12.43 10.92
N MET A 155 -4.49 -11.18 11.20
CA MET A 155 -4.15 -10.51 12.46
C MET A 155 -5.40 -10.00 13.18
N ASP A 156 -5.34 -9.97 14.51
CA ASP A 156 -6.36 -9.29 15.29
C ASP A 156 -6.05 -7.79 15.48
N THR A 157 -7.00 -7.09 16.07
CA THR A 157 -6.91 -5.64 16.35
C THR A 157 -5.82 -5.28 17.37
N THR A 158 -5.25 -6.25 18.07
CA THR A 158 -4.14 -6.04 19.03
C THR A 158 -2.76 -6.28 18.40
N GLY A 159 -2.73 -6.63 17.11
CA GLY A 159 -1.49 -6.91 16.38
C GLY A 159 -0.87 -8.27 16.70
N VAL A 160 -1.70 -9.24 17.08
CA VAL A 160 -1.32 -10.65 17.20
C VAL A 160 -1.63 -11.36 15.88
N VAL A 161 -0.62 -11.99 15.30
CA VAL A 161 -0.79 -12.91 14.16
C VAL A 161 -1.56 -14.12 14.66
N ARG A 162 -2.81 -14.26 14.24
CA ARG A 162 -3.65 -15.41 14.58
C ARG A 162 -3.33 -16.60 13.71
N ASN A 163 -3.05 -16.37 12.45
CA ASN A 163 -2.65 -17.41 11.51
C ASN A 163 -1.87 -16.82 10.35
N ALA A 164 -0.69 -17.35 10.06
CA ALA A 164 0.11 -17.06 8.88
C ALA A 164 0.53 -18.38 8.24
N PRO A 165 -0.34 -19.02 7.44
CA PRO A 165 -0.10 -20.39 6.95
C PRO A 165 1.21 -20.51 6.17
N MET A 166 1.55 -19.52 5.35
CA MET A 166 2.75 -19.50 4.52
C MET A 166 4.04 -19.40 5.35
N LEU A 167 3.97 -18.77 6.54
CA LEU A 167 5.10 -18.63 7.46
C LEU A 167 5.14 -19.77 8.52
N GLY A 168 4.04 -20.51 8.66
CA GLY A 168 3.87 -21.52 9.68
C GLY A 168 3.63 -20.97 11.07
N TRP A 169 3.19 -19.70 11.21
CA TRP A 169 3.04 -19.03 12.49
C TRP A 169 1.59 -19.03 12.99
N ARG A 170 1.43 -19.19 14.32
CA ARG A 170 0.14 -19.05 15.02
C ARG A 170 0.32 -18.32 16.33
N ASP A 171 -0.66 -17.47 16.66
CA ASP A 171 -0.76 -16.72 17.91
C ASP A 171 0.55 -16.00 18.32
N VAL A 172 1.22 -15.36 17.31
CA VAL A 172 2.48 -14.65 17.49
C VAL A 172 2.21 -13.18 17.79
N PRO A 173 2.65 -12.63 18.94
CA PRO A 173 2.43 -11.22 19.30
C PRO A 173 3.43 -10.31 18.56
N ILE A 174 3.34 -10.28 17.23
CA ILE A 174 4.36 -9.72 16.34
C ILE A 174 4.61 -8.22 16.56
N THR A 175 3.56 -7.44 16.85
CA THR A 175 3.68 -6.00 17.12
C THR A 175 4.56 -5.74 18.33
N ARG A 176 4.32 -6.48 19.42
CA ARG A 176 5.12 -6.34 20.65
C ARG A 176 6.56 -6.78 20.41
N MET A 177 6.76 -7.90 19.71
CA MET A 177 8.10 -8.40 19.41
C MET A 177 8.90 -7.37 18.62
N LEU A 178 8.30 -6.73 17.62
CA LEU A 178 8.98 -5.68 16.86
C LEU A 178 9.23 -4.44 17.74
N GLN A 179 8.26 -4.02 18.55
CA GLN A 179 8.42 -2.88 19.47
C GLN A 179 9.60 -3.09 20.43
N ASP A 180 9.79 -4.32 20.92
CA ASP A 180 10.88 -4.67 21.86
C ASP A 180 12.25 -4.77 21.14
N CYS A 181 12.28 -5.05 19.82
CA CYS A 181 13.50 -5.21 19.03
C CYS A 181 13.97 -3.95 18.31
N LEU A 182 13.06 -3.01 17.99
CA LEU A 182 13.43 -1.80 17.26
C LEU A 182 14.31 -0.88 18.13
N PRO A 183 15.44 -0.37 17.59
CA PRO A 183 16.31 0.53 18.32
C PRO A 183 15.77 1.98 18.35
N PHE A 184 14.56 2.21 17.89
CA PHE A 184 13.92 3.52 17.78
C PHE A 184 12.73 3.61 18.73
N PRO A 185 12.61 4.67 19.56
CA PRO A 185 11.48 4.86 20.47
C PRO A 185 10.26 5.44 19.72
N VAL A 186 9.70 4.66 18.81
CA VAL A 186 8.56 5.06 17.94
C VAL A 186 7.36 4.16 18.16
N GLU A 187 6.18 4.64 17.79
CA GLU A 187 4.97 3.82 17.73
C GLU A 187 5.14 2.72 16.68
N VAL A 188 4.75 1.51 17.01
CA VAL A 188 4.75 0.36 16.09
C VAL A 188 3.31 -0.07 15.81
N ALA A 189 3.01 -0.23 14.54
CA ALA A 189 1.77 -0.85 14.05
C ALA A 189 2.08 -2.11 13.24
N THR A 190 1.06 -2.91 13.00
CA THR A 190 1.12 -4.05 12.08
C THR A 190 -0.11 -4.09 11.21
N GLU A 191 0.02 -4.62 9.99
CA GLU A 191 -1.06 -4.73 9.03
C GLU A 191 -0.84 -5.98 8.14
N ASN A 192 -1.90 -6.48 7.53
CA ASN A 192 -1.81 -7.45 6.45
C ASN A 192 -1.16 -6.82 5.21
N ASP A 193 -0.40 -7.59 4.42
CA ASP A 193 0.36 -7.11 3.26
C ASP A 193 -0.52 -6.54 2.14
N ALA A 194 -1.62 -7.21 1.81
CA ALA A 194 -2.55 -6.71 0.79
C ALA A 194 -3.29 -5.45 1.24
N ASN A 195 -3.67 -5.37 2.51
CA ASN A 195 -4.26 -4.17 3.10
C ASN A 195 -3.26 -3.00 3.07
N ALA A 196 -2.02 -3.25 3.46
CA ALA A 196 -0.96 -2.24 3.41
C ALA A 196 -0.73 -1.77 1.97
N PHE A 197 -0.63 -2.68 1.00
CA PHE A 197 -0.54 -2.35 -0.41
C PHE A 197 -1.68 -1.43 -0.85
N ALA A 198 -2.94 -1.79 -0.54
CA ALA A 198 -4.10 -0.97 -0.88
C ALA A 198 -4.08 0.42 -0.23
N ILE A 199 -3.63 0.51 1.03
CA ILE A 199 -3.44 1.79 1.71
C ILE A 199 -2.42 2.65 0.95
N GLY A 200 -1.26 2.08 0.58
CA GLY A 200 -0.22 2.82 -0.14
C GLY A 200 -0.70 3.39 -1.48
N GLU A 201 -1.39 2.59 -2.27
CA GLU A 201 -1.91 3.01 -3.57
C GLU A 201 -3.06 4.04 -3.44
N SER A 202 -4.04 3.77 -2.57
CA SER A 202 -5.21 4.64 -2.41
C SER A 202 -4.89 5.97 -1.72
N TYR A 203 -3.98 5.97 -0.76
CA TYR A 203 -3.65 7.15 0.02
C TYR A 203 -3.04 8.27 -0.83
N ILE A 204 -2.08 7.92 -1.68
CA ILE A 204 -1.42 8.91 -2.56
C ILE A 204 -2.35 9.43 -3.65
N ALA A 205 -3.27 8.59 -4.11
CA ALA A 205 -4.23 9.01 -5.13
C ALA A 205 -5.28 10.03 -4.63
N GLY A 206 -5.34 10.32 -3.32
CA GLY A 206 -6.20 11.37 -2.75
C GLY A 206 -7.71 11.07 -2.80
N ASN A 207 -8.12 9.87 -2.52
CA ASN A 207 -9.35 9.25 -3.04
C ASN A 207 -10.60 9.32 -2.15
N ALA A 208 -10.85 10.35 -1.40
CA ALA A 208 -12.07 10.45 -0.57
C ALA A 208 -13.40 10.36 -1.36
N THR A 209 -13.37 10.45 -2.70
CA THR A 209 -14.57 10.42 -3.56
C THR A 209 -14.54 9.29 -4.60
N GLN A 210 -13.56 8.39 -4.55
CA GLN A 210 -13.44 7.35 -5.57
C GLN A 210 -14.47 6.23 -5.40
N PRO A 211 -14.93 5.66 -6.53
CA PRO A 211 -15.79 4.48 -6.53
C PRO A 211 -15.04 3.28 -5.93
N PRO A 212 -15.74 2.16 -5.65
CA PRO A 212 -15.11 0.95 -5.13
C PRO A 212 -13.91 0.54 -5.98
N THR A 213 -12.76 0.39 -5.32
CA THR A 213 -11.51 -0.04 -5.95
C THR A 213 -11.04 -1.32 -5.29
N LEU A 214 -10.63 -2.28 -6.09
CA LEU A 214 -10.07 -3.53 -5.62
C LEU A 214 -8.56 -3.56 -5.84
N TYR A 215 -7.85 -4.13 -4.88
CA TYR A 215 -6.41 -4.29 -4.92
C TYR A 215 -6.08 -5.77 -4.80
N LEU A 216 -5.21 -6.27 -5.66
CA LEU A 216 -4.67 -7.63 -5.59
C LEU A 216 -3.15 -7.55 -5.51
N ASN A 217 -2.59 -8.05 -4.41
CA ASN A 217 -1.16 -8.20 -4.23
C ASN A 217 -0.75 -9.62 -4.59
N ILE A 218 -0.10 -9.80 -5.75
CA ILE A 218 0.23 -11.11 -6.33
C ILE A 218 1.71 -11.41 -6.08
N GLU A 219 1.99 -12.15 -5.03
CA GLU A 219 3.30 -12.63 -4.61
C GLU A 219 3.31 -14.18 -4.57
N ASN A 220 3.93 -14.80 -3.59
CA ASN A 220 3.82 -16.26 -3.40
C ASN A 220 2.36 -16.67 -3.17
N GLY A 221 1.62 -15.92 -2.33
CA GLY A 221 0.17 -15.95 -2.24
C GLY A 221 -0.50 -14.85 -3.06
N VAL A 222 -1.81 -14.75 -2.94
CA VAL A 222 -2.62 -13.69 -3.54
C VAL A 222 -3.49 -13.06 -2.45
N GLY A 223 -3.04 -11.93 -1.94
CA GLY A 223 -3.83 -11.12 -1.03
C GLY A 223 -4.74 -10.15 -1.78
N GLY A 224 -5.88 -9.82 -1.21
CA GLY A 224 -6.76 -8.82 -1.76
C GLY A 224 -7.22 -7.81 -0.74
N ALA A 225 -7.57 -6.61 -1.21
CA ALA A 225 -8.15 -5.57 -0.38
C ALA A 225 -9.20 -4.78 -1.15
N ILE A 226 -10.14 -4.19 -0.41
CA ILE A 226 -11.26 -3.43 -0.96
C ILE A 226 -11.22 -2.04 -0.34
N VAL A 227 -11.25 -1.00 -1.18
CA VAL A 227 -11.35 0.39 -0.74
C VAL A 227 -12.63 1.00 -1.26
N ILE A 228 -13.43 1.58 -0.36
CA ILE A 228 -14.72 2.21 -0.66
C ILE A 228 -14.69 3.62 -0.07
N GLY A 229 -14.90 4.64 -0.92
CA GLY A 229 -14.86 6.03 -0.48
C GLY A 229 -13.54 6.45 0.17
N GLY A 230 -12.40 5.89 -0.28
CA GLY A 230 -11.08 6.15 0.27
C GLY A 230 -10.75 5.38 1.55
N HIS A 231 -11.66 4.52 2.05
CA HIS A 231 -11.46 3.74 3.26
C HIS A 231 -11.35 2.25 2.98
N LEU A 232 -10.41 1.60 3.64
CA LEU A 232 -10.25 0.16 3.57
C LEU A 232 -11.48 -0.54 4.19
N PHE A 233 -12.15 -1.38 3.40
CA PHE A 233 -13.25 -2.21 3.87
C PHE A 233 -12.72 -3.48 4.51
N ARG A 234 -12.80 -3.55 5.84
CA ARG A 234 -12.23 -4.66 6.62
C ARG A 234 -13.21 -5.81 6.85
N GLY A 235 -14.52 -5.60 6.63
CA GLY A 235 -15.55 -6.56 7.04
C GLY A 235 -15.72 -6.64 8.56
N ALA A 236 -16.57 -7.54 9.00
CA ALA A 236 -16.94 -7.66 10.42
C ALA A 236 -15.79 -8.15 11.32
N HIS A 237 -14.84 -8.89 10.78
CA HIS A 237 -13.75 -9.54 11.53
C HIS A 237 -12.37 -9.22 10.98
N GLY A 238 -12.25 -8.28 10.04
CA GLY A 238 -10.98 -7.90 9.42
C GLY A 238 -10.53 -8.79 8.26
N PHE A 239 -11.38 -9.70 7.77
CA PHE A 239 -11.01 -10.69 6.75
C PHE A 239 -11.64 -10.41 5.37
N ALA A 240 -12.12 -9.20 5.11
CA ALA A 240 -12.59 -8.85 3.78
C ALA A 240 -11.41 -8.79 2.81
N GLY A 241 -11.63 -9.27 1.58
CA GLY A 241 -10.59 -9.21 0.55
C GLY A 241 -9.82 -10.51 0.34
N GLU A 242 -10.15 -11.61 0.99
CA GLU A 242 -9.51 -12.94 0.84
C GLU A 242 -9.76 -13.54 -0.57
N PHE A 243 -9.43 -12.76 -1.62
CA PHE A 243 -9.67 -13.15 -3.03
C PHE A 243 -8.79 -14.30 -3.48
N GLY A 244 -7.61 -14.46 -2.87
CA GLY A 244 -6.71 -15.57 -3.17
C GLY A 244 -7.35 -16.94 -2.93
N HIS A 245 -8.26 -17.02 -1.94
CA HIS A 245 -8.99 -18.25 -1.57
C HIS A 245 -10.26 -18.51 -2.40
N LEU A 246 -10.54 -17.69 -3.43
CA LEU A 246 -11.63 -17.97 -4.34
C LEU A 246 -11.37 -19.29 -5.10
N SER A 247 -12.31 -20.21 -5.03
CA SER A 247 -12.27 -21.43 -5.84
C SER A 247 -12.50 -21.11 -7.30
N VAL A 248 -11.52 -21.40 -8.15
CA VAL A 248 -11.53 -21.11 -9.58
C VAL A 248 -11.45 -22.42 -10.35
N SER A 249 -12.47 -22.67 -11.18
CA SER A 249 -12.47 -23.80 -12.10
C SER A 249 -12.14 -23.30 -13.51
N VAL A 250 -10.89 -23.51 -13.94
CA VAL A 250 -10.45 -23.15 -15.29
C VAL A 250 -10.71 -24.36 -16.20
N PRO A 251 -11.57 -24.26 -17.24
CA PRO A 251 -11.76 -25.32 -18.22
C PRO A 251 -10.42 -25.71 -18.84
N GLN A 252 -10.19 -26.99 -19.02
CA GLN A 252 -8.98 -27.56 -19.63
C GLN A 252 -7.72 -27.57 -18.73
N ARG A 253 -7.74 -27.00 -17.54
CA ARG A 253 -6.64 -27.12 -16.57
C ARG A 253 -7.03 -28.14 -15.50
N GLN A 254 -6.44 -29.30 -15.55
CA GLN A 254 -6.55 -30.25 -14.40
C GLN A 254 -5.88 -29.55 -13.21
N VAL A 255 -6.67 -29.27 -12.17
CA VAL A 255 -6.14 -28.85 -10.89
C VAL A 255 -5.10 -29.90 -10.48
N ARG A 256 -3.85 -29.48 -10.24
CA ARG A 256 -2.79 -30.41 -9.81
C ARG A 256 -3.31 -31.24 -8.63
N ARG A 257 -3.04 -32.55 -8.62
CA ARG A 257 -3.38 -33.40 -7.47
C ARG A 257 -2.79 -32.77 -6.20
N GLY A 258 -3.65 -32.38 -5.26
CA GLY A 258 -3.25 -31.71 -4.01
C GLY A 258 -3.38 -30.17 -4.01
N SER A 259 -3.74 -29.52 -5.13
CA SER A 259 -4.12 -28.10 -5.13
C SER A 259 -5.57 -27.96 -4.73
N SER A 260 -5.88 -26.94 -3.91
CA SER A 260 -7.25 -26.63 -3.47
C SER A 260 -8.12 -26.06 -4.58
N GLY A 261 -7.54 -25.68 -5.74
CA GLY A 261 -8.23 -24.97 -6.81
C GLY A 261 -8.52 -23.50 -6.48
N GLU A 262 -7.87 -22.98 -5.46
CA GLU A 262 -7.95 -21.58 -5.09
C GLU A 262 -7.13 -20.71 -6.05
N LEU A 263 -7.56 -19.47 -6.24
CA LEU A 263 -6.95 -18.53 -7.19
C LEU A 263 -5.43 -18.37 -6.95
N GLU A 264 -5.00 -18.28 -5.69
CA GLU A 264 -3.58 -18.14 -5.35
C GLU A 264 -2.72 -19.31 -5.84
N THR A 265 -3.28 -20.53 -5.83
CA THR A 265 -2.58 -21.73 -6.33
C THR A 265 -2.46 -21.78 -7.84
N LEU A 266 -3.08 -20.85 -8.55
CA LEU A 266 -3.11 -20.75 -10.00
C LEU A 266 -2.34 -19.55 -10.55
N ILE A 267 -2.33 -18.41 -9.82
CA ILE A 267 -1.72 -17.16 -10.28
C ILE A 267 -0.56 -16.65 -9.41
N GLY A 268 -0.33 -17.21 -8.23
CA GLY A 268 0.79 -16.83 -7.38
C GLY A 268 2.16 -17.14 -8.01
N LYS A 269 3.22 -16.58 -7.44
CA LYS A 269 4.60 -16.68 -7.94
C LYS A 269 5.05 -18.11 -8.19
N ASP A 270 4.84 -18.98 -7.21
CA ASP A 270 5.24 -20.39 -7.35
C ASP A 270 4.45 -21.09 -8.47
N ALA A 271 3.15 -20.82 -8.58
CA ALA A 271 2.31 -21.40 -9.61
C ALA A 271 2.76 -21.00 -11.02
N VAL A 272 3.05 -19.73 -11.25
CA VAL A 272 3.50 -19.26 -12.56
C VAL A 272 4.91 -19.75 -12.91
N LEU A 273 5.81 -19.82 -11.92
CA LEU A 273 7.17 -20.34 -12.13
C LEU A 273 7.19 -21.83 -12.41
N ASP A 274 6.37 -22.59 -11.72
CA ASP A 274 6.20 -24.02 -11.98
C ASP A 274 5.63 -24.28 -13.38
N LEU A 275 4.64 -23.47 -13.80
CA LEU A 275 4.08 -23.52 -15.13
C LEU A 275 5.12 -23.15 -16.20
N TYR A 276 5.96 -22.15 -15.94
CA TYR A 276 7.05 -21.75 -16.84
C TYR A 276 8.07 -22.86 -17.01
N MET A 277 8.45 -23.53 -15.90
CA MET A 277 9.30 -24.73 -15.96
C MET A 277 8.69 -25.88 -16.75
N GLU A 278 7.40 -26.14 -16.56
CA GLU A 278 6.68 -27.20 -17.29
C GLU A 278 6.73 -26.97 -18.82
N PHE A 279 6.73 -25.72 -19.25
CA PHE A 279 6.88 -25.37 -20.67
C PHE A 279 8.33 -25.29 -21.15
N GLY A 280 9.32 -25.53 -20.29
CA GLY A 280 10.75 -25.55 -20.62
C GLY A 280 11.52 -24.28 -20.26
N GLY A 281 10.91 -23.38 -19.48
CA GLY A 281 11.58 -22.19 -18.91
C GLY A 281 12.39 -22.47 -17.67
N LYS A 282 12.89 -21.44 -17.02
CA LYS A 282 13.61 -21.50 -15.73
C LYS A 282 12.72 -21.08 -14.58
N ARG A 283 12.91 -21.65 -13.38
CA ARG A 283 12.18 -21.25 -12.17
C ARG A 283 12.78 -19.97 -11.58
N ASP A 284 12.64 -18.88 -12.35
CA ASP A 284 13.20 -17.56 -12.03
C ASP A 284 12.27 -16.49 -12.61
N LEU A 285 11.71 -15.63 -11.76
CA LEU A 285 10.74 -14.62 -12.16
C LEU A 285 11.38 -13.53 -13.04
N ASP A 286 12.58 -13.09 -12.70
CA ASP A 286 13.29 -12.08 -13.50
C ASP A 286 13.62 -12.61 -14.89
N HIS A 287 13.93 -13.91 -14.98
CA HIS A 287 14.13 -14.58 -16.28
C HIS A 287 12.82 -14.60 -17.07
N LEU A 288 11.69 -14.96 -16.44
CA LEU A 288 10.38 -14.95 -17.10
C LEU A 288 10.01 -13.56 -17.61
N LEU A 289 10.18 -12.52 -16.77
CA LEU A 289 9.84 -11.14 -17.15
C LEU A 289 10.72 -10.63 -18.30
N ARG A 290 12.01 -10.95 -18.28
CA ARG A 290 12.92 -10.64 -19.42
C ARG A 290 12.54 -11.40 -20.69
N ALA A 291 12.16 -12.68 -20.57
CA ALA A 291 11.70 -13.48 -21.70
C ALA A 291 10.39 -12.95 -22.28
N LEU A 292 9.45 -12.49 -21.44
CA LEU A 292 8.24 -11.81 -21.89
C LEU A 292 8.55 -10.53 -22.66
N ALA A 293 9.48 -9.71 -22.16
CA ALA A 293 9.93 -8.49 -22.84
C ALA A 293 10.57 -8.80 -24.20
N ALA A 294 11.27 -9.93 -24.30
CA ALA A 294 11.85 -10.44 -25.55
C ALA A 294 10.84 -11.16 -26.46
N ARG A 295 9.56 -11.23 -26.07
CA ARG A 295 8.49 -11.95 -26.81
C ARG A 295 8.78 -13.45 -27.00
N ASP A 296 9.47 -14.07 -26.05
CA ASP A 296 9.73 -15.52 -26.08
C ASP A 296 8.41 -16.31 -26.05
N HIS A 297 8.31 -17.34 -26.89
CA HIS A 297 7.06 -18.07 -27.06
C HIS A 297 6.66 -18.91 -25.84
N ILE A 298 7.65 -19.44 -25.07
CA ILE A 298 7.39 -20.20 -23.85
C ILE A 298 6.86 -19.26 -22.76
N ALA A 299 7.49 -18.08 -22.63
CA ALA A 299 7.07 -17.06 -21.68
C ALA A 299 5.66 -16.53 -22.01
N LEU A 300 5.37 -16.23 -23.28
CA LEU A 300 4.05 -15.78 -23.72
C LEU A 300 2.98 -16.86 -23.50
N LYS A 301 3.29 -18.14 -23.77
CA LYS A 301 2.39 -19.26 -23.48
C LYS A 301 2.11 -19.38 -21.98
N THR A 302 3.13 -19.19 -21.14
CA THR A 302 2.99 -19.18 -19.68
C THR A 302 2.05 -18.05 -19.23
N ALA A 303 2.29 -16.83 -19.74
CA ALA A 303 1.47 -15.67 -19.44
C ALA A 303 0.00 -15.85 -19.87
N ALA A 304 -0.25 -16.45 -21.04
CA ALA A 304 -1.60 -16.70 -21.52
C ALA A 304 -2.38 -17.67 -20.61
N VAL A 305 -1.74 -18.75 -20.15
CA VAL A 305 -2.38 -19.69 -19.20
C VAL A 305 -2.61 -19.06 -17.83
N TRP A 306 -1.68 -18.21 -17.38
CA TRP A 306 -1.83 -17.41 -16.16
C TRP A 306 -3.02 -16.43 -16.28
N ALA A 307 -3.16 -15.77 -17.43
CA ALA A 307 -4.25 -14.85 -17.73
C ALA A 307 -5.63 -15.51 -17.67
N ASP A 308 -5.76 -16.75 -18.13
CA ASP A 308 -7.02 -17.49 -18.02
C ASP A 308 -7.46 -17.58 -16.54
N ALA A 309 -6.57 -18.03 -15.66
CA ALA A 309 -6.88 -18.17 -14.25
C ALA A 309 -7.20 -16.81 -13.58
N LEU A 310 -6.41 -15.77 -13.89
CA LEU A 310 -6.68 -14.40 -13.42
C LEU A 310 -8.05 -13.93 -13.88
N SER A 311 -8.39 -14.11 -15.15
CA SER A 311 -9.66 -13.68 -15.75
C SER A 311 -10.86 -14.32 -15.06
N TYR A 312 -10.79 -15.62 -14.77
CA TYR A 312 -11.84 -16.34 -14.04
C TYR A 312 -12.03 -15.79 -12.62
N GLY A 313 -10.94 -15.54 -11.90
CA GLY A 313 -10.97 -14.94 -10.57
C GLY A 313 -11.57 -13.53 -10.60
N LEU A 314 -11.06 -12.67 -11.47
CA LEU A 314 -11.54 -11.30 -11.61
C LEU A 314 -13.02 -11.22 -11.98
N ALA A 315 -13.49 -12.09 -12.88
CA ALA A 315 -14.91 -12.11 -13.26
C ALA A 315 -15.84 -12.42 -12.07
N GLN A 316 -15.40 -13.22 -11.09
CA GLN A 316 -16.17 -13.45 -9.87
C GLN A 316 -16.18 -12.21 -9.00
N VAL A 317 -15.01 -11.64 -8.72
CA VAL A 317 -14.86 -10.47 -7.85
C VAL A 317 -15.63 -9.27 -8.40
N VAL A 318 -15.54 -9.02 -9.71
CA VAL A 318 -16.29 -7.94 -10.39
C VAL A 318 -17.81 -8.09 -10.21
N LYS A 319 -18.34 -9.30 -10.30
CA LYS A 319 -19.78 -9.55 -10.11
C LYS A 319 -20.27 -9.28 -8.69
N PHE A 320 -19.39 -9.37 -7.68
CA PHE A 320 -19.75 -9.13 -6.29
C PHE A 320 -19.61 -7.65 -5.88
N PHE A 321 -18.61 -6.95 -6.40
CA PHE A 321 -18.22 -5.64 -5.89
C PHE A 321 -18.44 -4.50 -6.88
N ASP A 322 -18.69 -4.81 -8.17
CA ASP A 322 -18.86 -3.79 -9.22
C ASP A 322 -17.82 -2.67 -9.12
N PRO A 323 -16.51 -2.99 -9.13
CA PRO A 323 -15.47 -1.99 -8.96
C PRO A 323 -15.28 -1.19 -10.25
N ALA A 324 -14.96 0.10 -10.11
CA ALA A 324 -14.54 0.91 -11.25
C ALA A 324 -13.06 0.67 -11.62
N LEU A 325 -12.24 0.32 -10.64
CA LEU A 325 -10.81 0.12 -10.78
C LEU A 325 -10.35 -1.14 -10.06
N ILE A 326 -9.43 -1.88 -10.68
CA ILE A 326 -8.69 -2.98 -10.08
C ILE A 326 -7.20 -2.66 -10.22
N VAL A 327 -6.47 -2.64 -9.12
CA VAL A 327 -5.01 -2.42 -9.11
C VAL A 327 -4.31 -3.73 -8.78
N LEU A 328 -3.46 -4.18 -9.71
CA LEU A 328 -2.64 -5.36 -9.55
C LEU A 328 -1.25 -4.95 -9.04
N GLY A 329 -0.85 -5.47 -7.91
CA GLY A 329 0.46 -5.28 -7.28
C GLY A 329 1.22 -6.58 -7.09
N GLY A 330 2.39 -6.46 -6.49
CA GLY A 330 3.29 -7.57 -6.26
C GLY A 330 4.22 -7.84 -7.44
N SER A 331 5.17 -8.73 -7.22
CA SER A 331 6.23 -9.03 -8.20
C SER A 331 5.73 -9.75 -9.46
N VAL A 332 4.59 -10.43 -9.38
CA VAL A 332 3.99 -11.18 -10.50
C VAL A 332 3.11 -10.30 -11.40
N ALA A 333 2.55 -9.23 -10.86
CA ALA A 333 1.62 -8.34 -11.58
C ALA A 333 2.11 -7.82 -12.95
N PRO A 334 3.41 -7.57 -13.19
CA PRO A 334 3.90 -7.12 -14.50
C PRO A 334 3.57 -8.05 -15.67
N ILE A 335 3.30 -9.33 -15.41
CA ILE A 335 2.86 -10.30 -16.45
C ILE A 335 1.58 -9.82 -17.13
N TYR A 336 0.67 -9.15 -16.40
CA TYR A 336 -0.60 -8.63 -16.91
C TYR A 336 -0.42 -7.74 -18.16
N SER A 337 0.63 -6.93 -18.21
CA SER A 337 0.89 -6.01 -19.34
C SER A 337 1.03 -6.74 -20.69
N TYR A 338 1.37 -8.03 -20.70
CA TYR A 338 1.51 -8.83 -21.90
C TYR A 338 0.22 -9.57 -22.31
N VAL A 339 -0.77 -9.62 -21.44
CA VAL A 339 -2.00 -10.39 -21.59
C VAL A 339 -3.28 -9.59 -21.31
N ALA A 340 -3.15 -8.27 -21.17
CA ALA A 340 -4.27 -7.38 -20.85
C ALA A 340 -5.45 -7.54 -21.81
N ALA A 341 -5.20 -7.65 -23.12
CA ALA A 341 -6.24 -7.84 -24.13
C ALA A 341 -7.01 -9.15 -23.93
N GLN A 342 -6.33 -10.25 -23.55
CA GLN A 342 -6.97 -11.55 -23.28
C GLN A 342 -7.89 -11.47 -22.07
N VAL A 343 -7.41 -10.85 -20.98
CA VAL A 343 -8.21 -10.64 -19.76
C VAL A 343 -9.42 -9.76 -20.05
N ASP A 344 -9.22 -8.68 -20.81
CA ASP A 344 -10.28 -7.74 -21.20
C ASP A 344 -11.37 -8.39 -22.05
N GLU A 345 -11.00 -9.22 -23.03
CA GLU A 345 -11.91 -9.99 -23.87
C GLU A 345 -12.72 -10.99 -23.04
N TYR A 346 -12.07 -11.69 -22.13
CA TYR A 346 -12.75 -12.62 -21.24
C TYR A 346 -13.77 -11.91 -20.34
N LEU A 347 -13.39 -10.81 -19.69
CA LEU A 347 -14.30 -10.04 -18.85
C LEU A 347 -15.49 -9.51 -19.64
N ALA A 348 -15.26 -9.02 -20.86
CA ALA A 348 -16.35 -8.59 -21.75
C ALA A 348 -17.37 -9.68 -22.03
N SER A 349 -16.94 -10.93 -22.14
CA SER A 349 -17.81 -12.09 -22.41
C SER A 349 -18.46 -12.66 -21.14
N ALA A 350 -17.79 -12.55 -19.99
CA ALA A 350 -18.21 -13.16 -18.72
C ALA A 350 -19.13 -12.29 -17.87
N LEU A 351 -19.12 -10.97 -18.09
CA LEU A 351 -19.98 -10.03 -17.39
C LEU A 351 -21.38 -9.96 -18.02
N VAL A 352 -22.35 -9.53 -17.23
CA VAL A 352 -23.72 -9.31 -17.71
C VAL A 352 -23.71 -8.21 -18.76
N GLN A 353 -24.45 -8.42 -19.85
CA GLN A 353 -24.53 -7.45 -20.93
C GLN A 353 -24.99 -6.07 -20.43
N GLY A 354 -24.24 -5.03 -20.73
CA GLY A 354 -24.49 -3.65 -20.30
C GLY A 354 -23.81 -3.26 -18.99
N VAL A 355 -23.15 -4.20 -18.28
CA VAL A 355 -22.32 -3.86 -17.11
C VAL A 355 -20.96 -3.35 -17.60
N PRO A 356 -20.50 -2.16 -17.19
CA PRO A 356 -19.17 -1.66 -17.53
C PRO A 356 -18.08 -2.59 -16.98
N LYS A 357 -17.00 -2.77 -17.74
CA LYS A 357 -15.81 -3.45 -17.23
C LYS A 357 -15.03 -2.50 -16.33
N PRO A 358 -14.40 -2.99 -15.24
CA PRO A 358 -13.47 -2.18 -14.48
C PRO A 358 -12.24 -1.81 -15.31
N HIS A 359 -11.63 -0.68 -15.02
CA HIS A 359 -10.28 -0.41 -15.45
C HIS A 359 -9.30 -1.28 -14.66
N ILE A 360 -8.27 -1.82 -15.30
CA ILE A 360 -7.26 -2.65 -14.62
C ILE A 360 -5.89 -2.01 -14.83
N GLU A 361 -5.21 -1.72 -13.73
CA GLU A 361 -3.89 -1.11 -13.72
C GLU A 361 -2.88 -2.01 -13.00
N VAL A 362 -1.61 -1.89 -13.40
CA VAL A 362 -0.49 -2.51 -12.69
C VAL A 362 0.22 -1.44 -11.90
N SER A 363 0.39 -1.66 -10.59
CA SER A 363 1.13 -0.77 -9.73
C SER A 363 2.59 -0.65 -10.20
N ALA A 364 3.10 0.57 -10.23
CA ALA A 364 4.50 0.83 -10.54
C ALA A 364 5.47 0.44 -9.40
N ARG A 365 4.95 0.07 -8.22
CA ARG A 365 5.76 -0.22 -7.02
C ARG A 365 6.28 -1.65 -6.94
N GLY A 366 5.77 -2.54 -7.80
CA GLY A 366 6.20 -3.94 -7.83
C GLY A 366 6.12 -4.61 -6.46
N GLY A 367 7.16 -5.35 -6.08
CA GLY A 367 7.24 -6.05 -4.79
C GLY A 367 7.49 -5.17 -3.56
N GLU A 368 7.55 -3.84 -3.69
CA GLU A 368 7.76 -2.90 -2.57
C GLU A 368 6.44 -2.31 -2.06
N GLY A 369 5.34 -2.56 -2.76
CA GLY A 369 4.05 -1.92 -2.52
C GLY A 369 3.53 -2.10 -1.11
N ALA A 370 3.68 -3.29 -0.52
CA ALA A 370 3.23 -3.57 0.84
C ALA A 370 4.06 -2.83 1.90
N ALA A 371 5.40 -2.83 1.77
CA ALA A 371 6.29 -2.09 2.68
C ALA A 371 6.06 -0.57 2.57
N TYR A 372 5.86 -0.06 1.35
CA TYR A 372 5.51 1.35 1.14
C TYR A 372 4.17 1.69 1.78
N GLY A 373 3.15 0.88 1.59
CA GLY A 373 1.84 1.06 2.20
C GLY A 373 1.86 1.00 3.72
N ALA A 374 2.72 0.15 4.30
CA ALA A 374 2.98 0.14 5.74
C ALA A 374 3.53 1.48 6.24
N ALA A 375 4.47 2.09 5.52
CA ALA A 375 4.95 3.44 5.84
C ALA A 375 3.85 4.49 5.69
N CYS A 376 3.04 4.42 4.62
CA CYS A 376 1.89 5.31 4.39
C CYS A 376 0.83 5.21 5.49
N LEU A 377 0.61 4.04 6.08
CA LEU A 377 -0.30 3.89 7.22
C LEU A 377 0.15 4.74 8.41
N MET A 378 1.44 4.76 8.73
CA MET A 378 1.97 5.61 9.80
C MET A 378 1.95 7.09 9.44
N HIS A 379 2.21 7.42 8.17
CA HIS A 379 2.06 8.79 7.66
C HIS A 379 0.61 9.27 7.78
N GLN A 380 -0.36 8.46 7.36
CA GLN A 380 -1.79 8.76 7.46
C GLN A 380 -2.23 9.05 8.91
N ARG A 381 -1.65 8.36 9.91
CA ARG A 381 -1.95 8.63 11.33
C ARG A 381 -1.56 10.03 11.77
N LEU A 382 -0.48 10.59 11.24
CA LEU A 382 -0.11 11.99 11.50
C LEU A 382 -1.13 12.96 10.91
N PHE A 383 -1.72 12.64 9.76
CA PHE A 383 -2.67 13.47 9.01
C PHE A 383 -4.15 13.21 9.37
N SER A 384 -4.43 12.24 10.24
CA SER A 384 -5.78 11.97 10.75
C SER A 384 -5.96 12.58 12.15
N SER A 385 -7.09 13.25 12.37
CA SER A 385 -7.47 13.70 13.70
C SER A 385 -7.74 12.47 14.58
N GLY A 386 -7.21 12.42 15.79
CA GLY A 386 -7.36 11.31 16.74
C GLY A 386 -8.82 10.88 17.07
N VAL A 387 -9.82 11.55 16.51
CA VAL A 387 -11.25 11.20 16.58
C VAL A 387 -11.60 10.13 15.53
N GLU A 388 -10.95 10.12 14.37
CA GLU A 388 -11.21 9.14 13.30
C GLU A 388 -10.41 7.85 13.50
N ALA A 389 -9.20 7.94 14.07
CA ALA A 389 -8.38 6.78 14.38
C ALA A 389 -9.05 5.83 15.41
N SER A 390 -9.86 6.36 16.33
CA SER A 390 -10.63 5.57 17.31
C SER A 390 -11.87 4.91 16.70
N ALA A 391 -12.46 5.50 15.66
CA ALA A 391 -13.64 4.94 14.98
C ALA A 391 -13.26 3.81 14.01
N ALA A 392 -12.07 3.89 13.39
CA ALA A 392 -11.57 2.86 12.48
C ALA A 392 -11.07 1.59 13.19
N MET A 393 -10.79 1.66 14.50
CA MET A 393 -10.40 0.52 15.35
C MET A 393 -11.58 -0.12 16.11
N GLY A 394 -12.77 0.46 16.06
CA GLY A 394 -13.92 0.06 16.89
C GLY A 394 -15.19 -0.31 16.14
N SER A 395 -15.14 -0.46 14.81
CA SER A 395 -16.29 -0.89 14.00
C SER A 395 -16.05 -2.21 13.30
#